data_2f60792eddab73e7645090a4cefd26b6
#
_entry.id   2f60792eddab73e7645090a4cefd26b6
#
_cell.length_a   1.000
_cell.length_b   1.000
_cell.length_c   1.000
_cell.angle_alpha   90.00
_cell.angle_beta   90.00
_cell.angle_gamma   90.00
#
_symmetry.space_group_name_H-M   'P 1'
#
loop_
_entity.id
_entity.type
_entity.pdbx_description
1 polymer ?
#
loop_
_entity_poly.entity_id
_entity_poly.type
_entity_poly.pdbx_seq_one_letter_code
_entity_poly.pdbx_strand_id
1 'polypeptide(L)'
;MKNCVLKGVLALSLASSFALAEGGFAGVEGGYDFNSKLTGGLKDNRPNIGIKGGYDFDIARVYGGYFYHAKAKDSHGSIVDAKWTNHKFVVGGEYTPTITEDWKLIAGLYTGLSTINFNAYNNKGAVIEMYDVTKVGWLLGAKVGGEYSFDKNNALEFGLKTDKTWYPSAYNLDFKSTDVGAYLGYTYKF
;
A
#
# COMPACT_ATOMS: atom_id res chain seq x y z
N MET A 1 -12.35 21.45 2.20
CA MET A 1 -11.33 20.93 3.13
C MET A 1 -11.89 20.35 4.44
N LYS A 2 -12.91 20.94 5.09
CA LYS A 2 -13.47 20.45 6.39
C LYS A 2 -14.04 19.02 6.34
N ASN A 3 -14.64 18.59 5.22
CA ASN A 3 -15.25 17.25 5.11
C ASN A 3 -14.25 16.10 4.93
N CYS A 4 -13.02 16.38 4.52
CA CYS A 4 -11.97 15.36 4.35
C CYS A 4 -11.33 14.97 5.70
N VAL A 5 -11.14 15.97 6.59
CA VAL A 5 -10.60 15.76 7.92
C VAL A 5 -11.58 14.96 8.79
N LEU A 6 -12.89 15.26 8.70
CA LEU A 6 -13.92 14.55 9.47
C LEU A 6 -14.04 13.08 9.05
N LYS A 7 -13.93 12.77 7.76
CA LYS A 7 -13.94 11.38 7.26
C LYS A 7 -12.68 10.62 7.67
N GLY A 8 -11.53 11.27 7.72
CA GLY A 8 -10.28 10.67 8.20
C GLY A 8 -10.30 10.35 9.69
N VAL A 9 -10.87 11.24 10.51
CA VAL A 9 -11.03 11.04 11.96
C VAL A 9 -12.01 9.90 12.26
N LEU A 10 -13.11 9.79 11.51
CA LEU A 10 -14.08 8.69 11.68
C LEU A 10 -13.46 7.32 11.31
N ALA A 11 -12.65 7.25 10.25
CA ALA A 11 -11.96 6.02 9.86
C ALA A 11 -10.91 5.61 10.90
N LEU A 12 -10.17 6.56 11.48
CA LEU A 12 -9.22 6.29 12.55
C LEU A 12 -9.91 5.84 13.85
N SER A 13 -11.06 6.41 14.21
CA SER A 13 -11.79 6.04 15.43
C SER A 13 -12.42 4.64 15.33
N LEU A 14 -12.88 4.23 14.15
CA LEU A 14 -13.35 2.86 13.93
C LEU A 14 -12.17 1.86 13.99
N ALA A 15 -11.04 2.16 13.38
CA ALA A 15 -9.86 1.31 13.43
C ALA A 15 -9.35 1.13 14.87
N SER A 16 -9.38 2.17 15.69
CA SER A 16 -8.95 2.10 17.11
C SER A 16 -9.88 1.27 17.98
N SER A 17 -11.18 1.24 17.71
CA SER A 17 -12.15 0.46 18.48
C SER A 17 -12.01 -1.06 18.27
N PHE A 18 -11.65 -1.48 17.06
CA PHE A 18 -11.38 -2.89 16.76
C PHE A 18 -10.01 -3.34 17.30
N ALA A 19 -9.01 -2.45 17.28
CA ALA A 19 -7.67 -2.77 17.74
C ALA A 19 -7.56 -2.94 19.27
N LEU A 20 -8.49 -2.45 20.06
CA LEU A 20 -8.49 -2.54 21.53
C LEU A 20 -9.38 -3.69 22.05
N ALA A 21 -10.06 -4.44 21.19
CA ALA A 21 -10.82 -5.61 21.57
C ALA A 21 -9.90 -6.82 21.66
N GLU A 22 -10.22 -7.78 22.54
CA GLU A 22 -9.56 -9.09 22.58
C GLU A 22 -9.59 -9.71 21.17
N GLY A 23 -8.40 -10.04 20.61
CA GLY A 23 -8.23 -10.44 19.21
C GLY A 23 -7.97 -9.28 18.22
N GLY A 24 -8.00 -8.03 18.69
CA GLY A 24 -7.57 -6.89 17.90
C GLY A 24 -6.06 -6.86 17.68
N PHE A 25 -5.61 -6.24 16.59
CA PHE A 25 -4.19 -6.01 16.34
C PHE A 25 -3.92 -4.67 15.67
N ALA A 26 -2.72 -4.16 15.89
CA ALA A 26 -2.16 -3.02 15.16
C ALA A 26 -0.74 -3.36 14.70
N GLY A 27 -0.33 -2.82 13.55
CA GLY A 27 0.99 -3.10 13.01
C GLY A 27 1.54 -2.00 12.13
N VAL A 28 2.85 -2.04 11.97
CA VAL A 28 3.61 -1.23 11.03
C VAL A 28 4.24 -2.14 9.99
N GLU A 29 4.29 -1.69 8.75
CA GLU A 29 4.86 -2.48 7.65
C GLU A 29 5.76 -1.59 6.80
N GLY A 30 7.02 -2.02 6.59
CA GLY A 30 7.92 -1.46 5.61
C GLY A 30 8.04 -2.40 4.42
N GLY A 31 8.20 -1.86 3.21
CA GLY A 31 8.35 -2.69 2.03
C GLY A 31 9.23 -2.03 0.98
N TYR A 32 9.60 -2.84 0.00
CA TYR A 32 10.34 -2.40 -1.16
C TYR A 32 9.72 -3.00 -2.42
N ASP A 33 9.18 -2.13 -3.27
CA ASP A 33 8.65 -2.51 -4.58
C ASP A 33 9.82 -2.57 -5.57
N PHE A 34 10.24 -3.78 -5.93
CA PHE A 34 11.32 -4.03 -6.89
C PHE A 34 10.85 -4.08 -8.34
N ASN A 35 9.56 -3.91 -8.58
CA ASN A 35 8.98 -3.80 -9.91
C ASN A 35 7.67 -3.01 -9.83
N SER A 36 7.78 -1.68 -9.96
CA SER A 36 6.65 -0.78 -10.07
C SER A 36 6.55 -0.33 -11.53
N LYS A 37 5.49 -0.77 -12.22
CA LYS A 37 5.24 -0.44 -13.63
C LYS A 37 4.04 0.47 -13.74
N LEU A 38 4.21 1.57 -14.47
CA LEU A 38 3.14 2.46 -14.87
C LEU A 38 2.86 2.31 -16.37
N THR A 39 1.60 2.47 -16.79
CA THR A 39 1.26 2.51 -18.23
C THR A 39 2.13 3.57 -18.92
N GLY A 40 2.71 3.24 -20.11
CA GLY A 40 3.69 4.10 -20.78
C GLY A 40 5.13 3.61 -20.64
N GLY A 41 5.35 2.45 -19.96
CA GLY A 41 6.68 1.83 -19.88
C GLY A 41 7.56 2.37 -18.78
N LEU A 42 7.07 3.30 -17.94
CA LEU A 42 7.80 3.81 -16.79
C LEU A 42 7.96 2.71 -15.73
N LYS A 43 9.18 2.49 -15.26
CA LYS A 43 9.52 1.50 -14.25
C LYS A 43 10.40 2.15 -13.19
N ASP A 44 10.12 1.88 -11.94
CA ASP A 44 11.01 2.27 -10.85
C ASP A 44 10.91 1.29 -9.67
N ASN A 45 11.92 1.32 -8.83
CA ASN A 45 11.94 0.62 -7.56
C ASN A 45 11.76 1.65 -6.46
N ARG A 46 10.91 1.35 -5.46
CA ARG A 46 10.61 2.33 -4.43
C ARG A 46 10.31 1.70 -3.07
N PRO A 47 10.79 2.31 -1.98
CA PRO A 47 10.38 1.90 -0.64
C PRO A 47 8.94 2.35 -0.36
N ASN A 48 8.28 1.59 0.50
CA ASN A 48 6.97 1.93 1.03
C ASN A 48 6.94 1.69 2.54
N ILE A 49 6.06 2.42 3.23
CA ILE A 49 5.81 2.26 4.66
C ILE A 49 4.32 2.42 4.91
N GLY A 50 3.78 1.67 5.86
CA GLY A 50 2.37 1.73 6.19
C GLY A 50 2.07 1.32 7.62
N ILE A 51 0.82 1.58 7.98
CA ILE A 51 0.21 1.12 9.22
C ILE A 51 -1.03 0.31 8.87
N LYS A 52 -1.30 -0.69 9.66
CA LYS A 52 -2.50 -1.53 9.53
C LYS A 52 -3.08 -1.84 10.90
N GLY A 53 -4.36 -2.15 10.94
CA GLY A 53 -5.02 -2.61 12.16
C GLY A 53 -6.29 -3.35 11.80
N GLY A 54 -6.69 -4.28 12.64
CA GLY A 54 -7.82 -5.14 12.36
C GLY A 54 -8.12 -6.13 13.48
N TYR A 55 -8.69 -7.25 13.08
CA TYR A 55 -9.08 -8.32 13.98
C TYR A 55 -8.53 -9.66 13.51
N ASP A 56 -7.94 -10.43 14.43
CA ASP A 56 -7.36 -11.76 14.23
C ASP A 56 -8.36 -12.82 14.78
N PHE A 57 -8.84 -13.70 13.91
CA PHE A 57 -9.72 -14.82 14.22
C PHE A 57 -8.93 -16.15 14.34
N ASP A 58 -7.66 -16.11 14.70
CA ASP A 58 -6.68 -17.21 14.76
C ASP A 58 -6.24 -17.74 13.39
N ILE A 59 -7.16 -18.21 12.57
CA ILE A 59 -6.87 -18.76 11.23
C ILE A 59 -7.12 -17.78 10.10
N ALA A 60 -7.70 -16.64 10.40
CA ALA A 60 -8.02 -15.60 9.43
C ALA A 60 -7.96 -14.22 10.09
N ARG A 61 -7.61 -13.20 9.32
CA ARG A 61 -7.62 -11.79 9.73
C ARG A 61 -8.39 -10.94 8.76
N VAL A 62 -8.99 -9.89 9.29
CA VAL A 62 -9.50 -8.76 8.49
C VAL A 62 -8.80 -7.49 8.95
N TYR A 63 -8.42 -6.63 8.01
CA TYR A 63 -7.69 -5.41 8.35
C TYR A 63 -8.02 -4.24 7.44
N GLY A 64 -7.80 -3.04 7.97
CA GLY A 64 -7.67 -1.81 7.22
C GLY A 64 -6.26 -1.27 7.34
N GLY A 65 -5.75 -0.61 6.32
CA GLY A 65 -4.40 -0.07 6.33
C GLY A 65 -4.22 1.15 5.44
N TYR A 66 -3.19 1.90 5.76
CA TYR A 66 -2.70 3.02 4.97
C TYR A 66 -1.23 2.82 4.65
N PHE A 67 -0.87 2.95 3.37
CA PHE A 67 0.48 2.77 2.86
C PHE A 67 0.92 3.97 2.04
N TYR A 68 2.09 4.50 2.37
CA TYR A 68 2.78 5.53 1.62
C TYR A 68 3.90 4.91 0.80
N HIS A 69 3.84 5.08 -0.52
CA HIS A 69 4.91 4.69 -1.43
C HIS A 69 5.74 5.91 -1.77
N ALA A 70 7.03 5.84 -1.46
CA ALA A 70 7.96 6.95 -1.66
C ALA A 70 8.06 7.34 -3.13
N LYS A 71 8.64 8.50 -3.35
CA LYS A 71 8.77 9.12 -4.65
C LYS A 71 9.58 8.26 -5.60
N ALA A 72 8.93 7.81 -6.67
CA ALA A 72 9.60 7.20 -7.80
C ALA A 72 10.13 8.28 -8.75
N LYS A 73 11.25 8.01 -9.41
CA LYS A 73 11.88 8.88 -10.42
C LYS A 73 12.24 8.01 -11.61
N ASP A 74 11.72 8.33 -12.77
CA ASP A 74 12.19 7.75 -14.02
C ASP A 74 12.65 8.86 -14.95
N SER A 75 13.85 8.71 -15.50
CA SER A 75 14.44 9.60 -16.50
C SER A 75 14.67 8.79 -17.79
N HIS A 76 13.68 8.73 -18.66
CA HIS A 76 13.81 8.16 -20.00
C HIS A 76 14.25 9.24 -20.98
N GLY A 77 15.55 9.31 -21.22
CA GLY A 77 16.14 10.25 -22.17
C GLY A 77 16.06 11.71 -21.70
N SER A 78 16.76 12.59 -22.37
CA SER A 78 17.02 13.99 -22.00
C SER A 78 15.81 14.93 -21.91
N ILE A 79 14.57 14.46 -21.81
CA ILE A 79 13.41 15.30 -22.07
C ILE A 79 12.36 15.35 -20.94
N VAL A 80 12.19 14.33 -20.10
CA VAL A 80 11.14 14.34 -19.05
C VAL A 80 11.61 13.68 -17.78
N ASP A 81 11.75 14.42 -16.71
CA ASP A 81 11.83 13.88 -15.35
C ASP A 81 10.41 13.68 -14.83
N ALA A 82 9.94 12.45 -14.77
CA ALA A 82 8.67 12.11 -14.15
C ALA A 82 8.88 11.75 -12.68
N LYS A 83 8.07 12.32 -11.79
CA LYS A 83 8.09 12.03 -10.35
C LYS A 83 6.66 11.75 -9.89
N TRP A 84 6.47 10.65 -9.16
CA TRP A 84 5.15 10.32 -8.61
C TRP A 84 5.25 9.72 -7.20
N THR A 85 4.24 9.98 -6.40
CA THR A 85 4.03 9.42 -5.06
C THR A 85 2.66 8.78 -4.99
N ASN A 86 2.51 7.69 -4.22
CA ASN A 86 1.21 7.06 -4.06
C ASN A 86 0.86 6.93 -2.57
N HIS A 87 -0.43 7.16 -2.30
CA HIS A 87 -1.07 6.89 -1.03
C HIS A 87 -2.13 5.83 -1.25
N LYS A 88 -2.05 4.69 -0.56
CA LYS A 88 -2.99 3.58 -0.69
C LYS A 88 -3.75 3.40 0.61
N PHE A 89 -5.09 3.38 0.53
CA PHE A 89 -5.99 3.00 1.61
C PHE A 89 -6.57 1.64 1.24
N VAL A 90 -6.35 0.64 2.08
CA VAL A 90 -6.71 -0.74 1.77
C VAL A 90 -7.57 -1.35 2.86
N VAL A 91 -8.41 -2.29 2.46
CA VAL A 91 -9.05 -3.27 3.33
C VAL A 91 -8.73 -4.65 2.80
N GLY A 92 -8.45 -5.60 3.68
CA GLY A 92 -8.01 -6.92 3.28
C GLY A 92 -8.44 -8.02 4.23
N GLY A 93 -8.35 -9.24 3.70
CA GLY A 93 -8.48 -10.48 4.45
C GLY A 93 -7.24 -11.34 4.25
N GLU A 94 -6.81 -11.98 5.31
CA GLU A 94 -5.67 -12.90 5.32
C GLU A 94 -6.13 -14.25 5.88
N TYR A 95 -5.71 -15.32 5.25
CA TYR A 95 -5.73 -16.65 5.80
C TYR A 95 -4.38 -16.91 6.46
N THR A 96 -4.39 -17.27 7.78
CA THR A 96 -3.20 -17.34 8.61
C THR A 96 -3.12 -18.67 9.36
N PRO A 97 -3.02 -19.82 8.65
CA PRO A 97 -2.94 -21.12 9.28
C PRO A 97 -1.64 -21.27 10.08
N THR A 98 -1.75 -21.82 11.28
CA THR A 98 -0.63 -22.14 12.14
C THR A 98 0.14 -23.37 11.61
N ILE A 99 1.46 -23.25 11.49
CA ILE A 99 2.37 -24.35 11.13
C ILE A 99 2.97 -24.97 12.38
N THR A 100 3.43 -24.11 13.31
CA THR A 100 3.96 -24.46 14.62
C THR A 100 3.45 -23.45 15.64
N GLU A 101 3.79 -23.63 16.93
CA GLU A 101 3.38 -22.69 18.00
C GLU A 101 3.78 -21.24 17.71
N ASP A 102 4.94 -21.02 17.07
CA ASP A 102 5.47 -19.69 16.79
C ASP A 102 5.29 -19.23 15.34
N TRP A 103 4.94 -20.14 14.42
CA TRP A 103 4.92 -19.85 12.98
C TRP A 103 3.54 -19.98 12.37
N LYS A 104 3.11 -18.93 11.67
CA LYS A 104 1.92 -18.94 10.81
C LYS A 104 2.30 -18.63 9.35
N LEU A 105 1.58 -19.21 8.40
CA LEU A 105 1.61 -18.73 7.01
C LEU A 105 0.69 -17.52 6.88
N ILE A 106 0.95 -16.71 5.85
CA ILE A 106 0.08 -15.61 5.46
C ILE A 106 -0.26 -15.77 3.98
N ALA A 107 -1.55 -15.84 3.65
CA ALA A 107 -2.06 -15.73 2.29
C ALA A 107 -3.23 -14.75 2.31
N GLY A 108 -3.10 -13.62 1.63
CA GLY A 108 -4.06 -12.53 1.75
C GLY A 108 -4.44 -11.89 0.42
N LEU A 109 -5.65 -11.36 0.39
CA LEU A 109 -6.15 -10.50 -0.66
C LEU A 109 -6.56 -9.16 -0.06
N TYR A 110 -6.35 -8.09 -0.79
CA TYR A 110 -6.74 -6.76 -0.38
C TYR A 110 -7.23 -5.91 -1.55
N THR A 111 -8.10 -4.99 -1.25
CA THR A 111 -8.62 -4.01 -2.20
C THR A 111 -8.65 -2.62 -1.57
N GLY A 112 -8.84 -1.60 -2.35
CA GLY A 112 -8.89 -0.24 -1.82
C GLY A 112 -8.75 0.85 -2.86
N LEU A 113 -8.34 2.02 -2.39
CA LEU A 113 -8.14 3.22 -3.21
C LEU A 113 -6.67 3.64 -3.18
N SER A 114 -6.15 3.97 -4.36
CA SER A 114 -4.81 4.55 -4.50
C SER A 114 -4.92 5.96 -5.06
N THR A 115 -4.31 6.92 -4.37
CA THR A 115 -4.16 8.28 -4.88
C THR A 115 -2.74 8.45 -5.39
N ILE A 116 -2.59 8.85 -6.65
CA ILE A 116 -1.30 9.17 -7.27
C ILE A 116 -1.18 10.67 -7.46
N ASN A 117 -0.05 11.24 -7.04
CA ASN A 117 0.37 12.60 -7.36
C ASN A 117 1.50 12.50 -8.38
N PHE A 118 1.26 13.00 -9.57
CA PHE A 118 2.18 12.95 -10.69
C PHE A 118 2.65 14.36 -11.08
N ASN A 119 3.97 14.56 -11.12
CA ASN A 119 4.63 15.79 -11.55
C ASN A 119 5.58 15.49 -12.70
N ALA A 120 5.41 16.11 -13.84
CA ALA A 120 6.32 16.02 -14.99
C ALA A 120 7.02 17.36 -15.24
N TYR A 121 8.33 17.30 -15.48
CA TYR A 121 9.16 18.46 -15.83
C TYR A 121 9.75 18.28 -17.22
N ASN A 122 9.60 19.28 -18.09
CA ASN A 122 10.23 19.28 -19.41
C ASN A 122 11.49 20.16 -19.36
N ASN A 123 12.65 19.58 -19.65
CA ASN A 123 13.95 20.27 -19.54
C ASN A 123 14.48 20.81 -20.88
N LYS A 124 13.61 21.13 -21.83
CA LYS A 124 13.96 21.87 -23.05
C LYS A 124 13.69 23.36 -22.88
N GLY A 125 14.56 24.07 -22.20
CA GLY A 125 14.95 25.48 -22.36
C GLY A 125 13.91 26.58 -22.62
N ALA A 126 12.60 26.28 -22.67
CA ALA A 126 11.56 27.29 -22.81
C ALA A 126 10.21 26.68 -22.38
N VAL A 127 9.61 27.29 -21.35
CA VAL A 127 8.29 27.00 -20.81
C VAL A 127 8.17 25.64 -20.11
N ILE A 128 8.29 25.65 -18.79
CA ILE A 128 7.98 24.53 -17.91
C ILE A 128 6.45 24.47 -17.80
N GLU A 129 5.82 23.60 -18.55
CA GLU A 129 4.44 23.23 -18.27
C GLU A 129 4.44 22.21 -17.14
N MET A 130 4.07 22.66 -15.97
CA MET A 130 3.93 21.87 -14.75
C MET A 130 2.55 21.20 -14.76
N TYR A 131 2.48 19.93 -15.13
CA TYR A 131 1.26 19.14 -14.96
C TYR A 131 1.25 18.52 -13.58
N ASP A 132 0.53 19.13 -12.65
CA ASP A 132 0.21 18.52 -11.35
C ASP A 132 -1.16 17.84 -11.45
N VAL A 133 -1.16 16.50 -11.51
CA VAL A 133 -2.38 15.71 -11.66
C VAL A 133 -2.50 14.74 -10.49
N THR A 134 -3.51 14.96 -9.65
CA THR A 134 -3.92 14.00 -8.64
C THR A 134 -5.04 13.12 -9.17
N LYS A 135 -4.83 11.80 -9.19
CA LYS A 135 -5.86 10.81 -9.58
C LYS A 135 -6.09 9.79 -8.48
N VAL A 136 -7.35 9.41 -8.32
CA VAL A 136 -7.75 8.31 -7.44
C VAL A 136 -8.14 7.11 -8.30
N GLY A 137 -7.56 5.95 -8.01
CA GLY A 137 -7.84 4.68 -8.69
C GLY A 137 -8.25 3.60 -7.69
N TRP A 138 -8.93 2.58 -8.20
CA TRP A 138 -9.23 1.38 -7.43
C TRP A 138 -8.07 0.38 -7.57
N LEU A 139 -7.74 -0.32 -6.49
CA LEU A 139 -6.69 -1.33 -6.48
C LEU A 139 -7.20 -2.70 -6.01
N LEU A 140 -6.56 -3.75 -6.52
CA LEU A 140 -6.69 -5.11 -6.06
C LEU A 140 -5.29 -5.69 -5.90
N GLY A 141 -5.03 -6.37 -4.78
CA GLY A 141 -3.73 -6.95 -4.50
C GLY A 141 -3.81 -8.28 -3.77
N ALA A 142 -2.68 -8.97 -3.76
CA ALA A 142 -2.47 -10.21 -3.05
C ALA A 142 -1.14 -10.17 -2.30
N LYS A 143 -1.05 -10.91 -1.20
CA LYS A 143 0.20 -11.10 -0.47
C LYS A 143 0.34 -12.53 0.00
N VAL A 144 1.59 -13.00 0.10
CA VAL A 144 1.95 -14.29 0.67
C VAL A 144 3.19 -14.11 1.56
N GLY A 145 3.27 -14.85 2.66
CA GLY A 145 4.39 -14.69 3.57
C GLY A 145 4.31 -15.61 4.77
N GLY A 146 5.05 -15.20 5.80
CA GLY A 146 5.06 -15.86 7.09
C GLY A 146 4.97 -14.85 8.22
N GLU A 147 4.50 -15.32 9.37
CA GLU A 147 4.52 -14.61 10.63
C GLU A 147 5.28 -15.46 11.65
N TYR A 148 6.17 -14.81 12.37
CA TYR A 148 6.86 -15.37 13.51
C TYR A 148 6.43 -14.63 14.77
N SER A 149 5.82 -15.34 15.72
CA SER A 149 5.41 -14.80 17.02
C SER A 149 6.52 -14.96 18.03
N PHE A 150 7.02 -13.85 18.59
CA PHE A 150 8.00 -13.87 19.68
C PHE A 150 7.35 -14.23 21.02
N ASP A 151 6.08 -13.82 21.16
CA ASP A 151 5.21 -14.09 22.28
C ASP A 151 3.75 -13.95 21.85
N LYS A 152 2.81 -14.01 22.79
CA LYS A 152 1.36 -13.94 22.52
C LYS A 152 0.91 -12.63 21.85
N ASN A 153 1.63 -11.54 22.12
CA ASN A 153 1.26 -10.21 21.68
C ASN A 153 2.11 -9.69 20.52
N ASN A 154 3.34 -10.19 20.34
CA ASN A 154 4.32 -9.61 19.44
C ASN A 154 4.68 -10.56 18.30
N ALA A 155 4.54 -10.11 17.08
CA ALA A 155 4.85 -10.90 15.90
C ALA A 155 5.59 -10.06 14.82
N LEU A 156 6.46 -10.74 14.08
CA LEU A 156 7.12 -10.25 12.89
C LEU A 156 6.51 -10.90 11.65
N GLU A 157 6.13 -10.10 10.67
CA GLU A 157 5.61 -10.57 9.39
C GLU A 157 6.59 -10.27 8.27
N PHE A 158 6.70 -11.15 7.28
CA PHE A 158 7.51 -10.93 6.10
C PHE A 158 6.95 -11.70 4.91
N GLY A 159 7.19 -11.19 3.71
CA GLY A 159 6.69 -11.86 2.52
C GLY A 159 6.79 -11.05 1.25
N LEU A 160 6.01 -11.48 0.28
CA LEU A 160 5.86 -10.83 -1.02
C LEU A 160 4.44 -10.30 -1.16
N LYS A 161 4.30 -9.16 -1.83
CA LYS A 161 3.00 -8.56 -2.16
C LYS A 161 3.00 -8.04 -3.59
N THR A 162 1.84 -8.08 -4.20
CA THR A 162 1.60 -7.50 -5.52
C THR A 162 0.24 -6.84 -5.55
N ASP A 163 0.14 -5.73 -6.26
CA ASP A 163 -1.14 -5.10 -6.53
C ASP A 163 -1.19 -4.47 -7.91
N LYS A 164 -2.42 -4.32 -8.38
CA LYS A 164 -2.73 -3.60 -9.60
C LYS A 164 -3.75 -2.52 -9.31
N THR A 165 -3.47 -1.32 -9.78
CA THR A 165 -4.34 -0.15 -9.64
C THR A 165 -4.85 0.27 -11.00
N TRP A 166 -6.16 0.51 -11.09
CA TRP A 166 -6.82 1.06 -12.26
C TRP A 166 -7.27 2.49 -11.95
N TYR A 167 -6.77 3.45 -12.71
CA TYR A 167 -7.15 4.84 -12.60
C TYR A 167 -8.14 5.19 -13.72
N PRO A 168 -9.10 6.12 -13.49
CA PRO A 168 -10.00 6.59 -14.53
C PRO A 168 -9.22 7.13 -15.73
N SER A 169 -9.62 6.74 -16.92
CA SER A 169 -9.01 7.18 -18.18
C SER A 169 -9.09 8.71 -18.30
N ALA A 170 -7.99 9.32 -18.73
CA ALA A 170 -7.99 10.71 -19.17
C ALA A 170 -7.43 10.73 -20.58
N TYR A 171 -8.09 11.43 -21.50
CA TYR A 171 -7.68 11.56 -22.90
C TYR A 171 -7.52 10.20 -23.64
N ASN A 172 -8.47 9.26 -23.45
CA ASN A 172 -8.49 7.92 -24.07
C ASN A 172 -7.26 7.02 -23.76
N LEU A 173 -6.50 7.32 -22.74
CA LEU A 173 -5.41 6.46 -22.27
C LEU A 173 -5.80 5.78 -20.95
N ASP A 174 -5.85 4.46 -20.99
CA ASP A 174 -6.00 3.62 -19.78
C ASP A 174 -4.77 3.74 -18.91
N PHE A 175 -4.93 4.30 -17.70
CA PHE A 175 -3.83 4.48 -16.78
C PHE A 175 -3.86 3.38 -15.70
N LYS A 176 -2.85 2.51 -15.71
CA LYS A 176 -2.75 1.37 -14.78
C LYS A 176 -1.37 1.33 -14.13
N SER A 177 -1.30 0.97 -12.85
CA SER A 177 -0.05 0.67 -12.15
C SER A 177 -0.06 -0.78 -11.69
N THR A 178 1.10 -1.43 -11.72
CA THR A 178 1.32 -2.74 -11.13
C THR A 178 2.57 -2.68 -10.28
N ASP A 179 2.44 -3.02 -9.00
CA ASP A 179 3.52 -3.05 -8.04
C ASP A 179 3.78 -4.49 -7.59
N VAL A 180 5.04 -4.89 -7.51
CA VAL A 180 5.50 -6.17 -6.96
C VAL A 180 6.65 -5.88 -6.01
N GLY A 181 6.55 -6.36 -4.78
CA GLY A 181 7.54 -6.05 -3.76
C GLY A 181 7.60 -7.08 -2.63
N ALA A 182 8.61 -6.90 -1.78
CA ALA A 182 8.73 -7.60 -0.51
C ALA A 182 8.32 -6.67 0.63
N TYR A 183 7.87 -7.26 1.74
CA TYR A 183 7.51 -6.53 2.95
C TYR A 183 8.07 -7.18 4.20
N LEU A 184 8.27 -6.35 5.22
CA LEU A 184 8.57 -6.72 6.59
C LEU A 184 7.68 -5.88 7.49
N GLY A 185 7.00 -6.51 8.44
CA GLY A 185 6.06 -5.84 9.34
C GLY A 185 6.23 -6.31 10.78
N TYR A 186 5.84 -5.45 11.69
CA TYR A 186 5.69 -5.77 13.10
C TYR A 186 4.21 -5.60 13.47
N THR A 187 3.66 -6.58 14.18
CA THR A 187 2.26 -6.63 14.60
C THR A 187 2.19 -6.83 16.11
N TYR A 188 1.41 -5.99 16.78
CA TYR A 188 1.04 -6.13 18.18
C TYR A 188 -0.42 -6.59 18.26
N LYS A 189 -0.67 -7.68 19.01
CA LYS A 189 -1.99 -8.26 19.27
C LYS A 189 -2.42 -7.91 20.69
N PHE A 190 -3.66 -7.47 20.84
CA PHE A 190 -4.23 -7.05 22.12
C PHE A 190 -4.88 -8.19 22.86
#